data_275dcde478155eac7a629f04a52c1f9e
#
_entry.id   275dcde478155eac7a629f04a52c1f9e
#
_cell.length_a   1.000
_cell.length_b   1.000
_cell.length_c   1.000
_cell.angle_alpha   90.00
_cell.angle_beta   90.00
_cell.angle_gamma   90.00
#
_symmetry.space_group_name_H-M   'P 1'
#
loop_
_entity.id
_entity.type
_entity.pdbx_description
1 polymer ?
#
loop_
_entity_poly.entity_id
_entity_poly.type
_entity_poly.pdbx_seq_one_letter_code
_entity_poly.pdbx_strand_id
1 'polypeptide(L)'
;MAWWAGRGKPPLSRRDWWGVLGLGFCGYYLSSFLDFAGLQYITASLERLILYLNPTLVVVFGWVVYKRAITWVQLAGMGLSYCGVLLVFGHELGAQGSHAAWGAFLVLASAVSYAVYLIYSGEMVRRLGSLRLVGLATSVACLFCIAQYFVVRDVASLQAVPHEVLWLSLLNALLCTAAPVLMVMMAIERIGPGLTAQTGMIGPLSTILMGVVLLGEPFTLWTAAGTALVLAGIYVFTRGGSR
;
A
#
# COMPACT_ATOMS: atom_id res chain seq x y z
N MET A 1 21.30 3.87 4.72
CA MET A 1 20.91 4.02 3.30
C MET A 1 20.95 5.47 2.84
N ALA A 2 20.18 6.39 3.42
CA ALA A 2 20.07 7.79 2.97
C ALA A 2 21.43 8.52 2.87
N TRP A 3 22.28 8.39 3.88
CA TRP A 3 23.60 9.02 3.92
C TRP A 3 24.57 8.47 2.85
N TRP A 4 24.55 7.15 2.67
CA TRP A 4 25.42 6.48 1.68
C TRP A 4 25.00 6.79 0.24
N ALA A 5 23.69 6.79 -0.02
CA ALA A 5 23.09 7.09 -1.33
C ALA A 5 23.16 8.59 -1.70
N GLY A 6 23.44 9.46 -0.74
CA GLY A 6 23.62 10.90 -0.93
C GLY A 6 25.06 11.34 -1.26
N ARG A 7 26.07 10.45 -1.08
CA ARG A 7 27.47 10.80 -1.37
C ARG A 7 27.66 11.14 -2.84
N GLY A 8 28.22 12.33 -3.11
CA GLY A 8 28.50 12.80 -4.46
C GLY A 8 27.28 13.33 -5.25
N LYS A 9 26.08 13.39 -4.63
CA LYS A 9 24.89 13.98 -5.27
C LYS A 9 24.64 15.41 -4.75
N PRO A 10 24.03 16.27 -5.58
CA PRO A 10 23.73 17.66 -5.18
C PRO A 10 22.85 17.71 -3.94
N PRO A 11 22.94 18.79 -3.13
CA PRO A 11 22.10 18.98 -1.96
C PRO A 11 20.62 19.01 -2.36
N LEU A 12 19.74 18.57 -1.46
CA LEU A 12 18.30 18.57 -1.66
C LEU A 12 17.80 20.02 -1.66
N SER A 13 16.99 20.37 -2.65
CA SER A 13 16.26 21.63 -2.65
C SER A 13 15.17 21.64 -1.59
N ARG A 14 14.68 22.82 -1.20
CA ARG A 14 13.56 22.95 -0.27
C ARG A 14 12.30 22.21 -0.77
N ARG A 15 12.09 22.21 -2.09
CA ARG A 15 10.99 21.47 -2.74
C ARG A 15 11.15 19.95 -2.60
N ASP A 16 12.39 19.44 -2.71
CA ASP A 16 12.67 18.01 -2.56
C ASP A 16 12.41 17.55 -1.12
N TRP A 17 12.75 18.37 -0.12
CA TRP A 17 12.45 18.07 1.27
C TRP A 17 10.96 17.96 1.55
N TRP A 18 10.14 18.90 1.03
CA TRP A 18 8.69 18.80 1.15
C TRP A 18 8.14 17.56 0.46
N GLY A 19 8.68 17.20 -0.70
CA GLY A 19 8.31 15.96 -1.39
C GLY A 19 8.65 14.72 -0.59
N VAL A 20 9.86 14.63 -0.03
CA VAL A 20 10.30 13.50 0.82
C VAL A 20 9.46 13.41 2.09
N LEU A 21 9.18 14.54 2.77
CA LEU A 21 8.31 14.58 3.94
C LEU A 21 6.90 14.07 3.61
N GLY A 22 6.30 14.57 2.53
CA GLY A 22 4.98 14.14 2.08
C GLY A 22 4.93 12.65 1.72
N LEU A 23 5.94 12.13 1.01
CA LEU A 23 6.02 10.73 0.65
C LEU A 23 6.26 9.83 1.86
N GLY A 24 7.10 10.22 2.80
CA GLY A 24 7.33 9.50 4.05
C GLY A 24 6.08 9.45 4.91
N PHE A 25 5.35 10.57 5.00
CA PHE A 25 4.10 10.65 5.73
C PHE A 25 2.98 9.82 5.07
N CYS A 26 2.66 10.09 3.79
CA CYS A 26 1.53 9.45 3.12
C CYS A 26 1.78 7.97 2.81
N GLY A 27 2.99 7.64 2.30
CA GLY A 27 3.26 6.31 1.75
C GLY A 27 3.57 5.25 2.79
N TYR A 28 4.24 5.62 3.86
CA TYR A 28 4.70 4.64 4.85
C TYR A 28 4.03 4.81 6.21
N TYR A 29 3.92 6.04 6.72
CA TYR A 29 3.33 6.25 8.03
C TYR A 29 1.81 6.18 8.00
N LEU A 30 1.16 7.09 7.27
CA LEU A 30 -0.31 7.22 7.27
C LEU A 30 -0.98 5.99 6.65
N SER A 31 -0.48 5.51 5.51
CA SER A 31 -1.02 4.34 4.83
C SER A 31 -0.95 3.11 5.75
N SER A 32 0.21 2.80 6.33
CA SER A 32 0.33 1.66 7.25
C SER A 32 -0.51 1.82 8.52
N PHE A 33 -0.59 3.02 9.09
CA PHE A 33 -1.40 3.28 10.26
C PHE A 33 -2.89 3.02 10.01
N LEU A 34 -3.42 3.53 8.89
CA LEU A 34 -4.82 3.34 8.51
C LEU A 34 -5.12 1.87 8.18
N ASP A 35 -4.19 1.18 7.55
CA ASP A 35 -4.29 -0.22 7.18
C ASP A 35 -4.40 -1.12 8.43
N PHE A 36 -3.44 -1.01 9.34
CA PHE A 36 -3.47 -1.76 10.59
C PHE A 36 -4.65 -1.39 11.50
N ALA A 37 -5.09 -0.13 11.50
CA ALA A 37 -6.28 0.28 12.22
C ALA A 37 -7.55 -0.34 11.61
N GLY A 38 -7.62 -0.46 10.29
CA GLY A 38 -8.72 -1.10 9.58
C GLY A 38 -8.79 -2.60 9.83
N LEU A 39 -7.64 -3.30 9.84
CA LEU A 39 -7.54 -4.74 10.11
C LEU A 39 -8.09 -5.17 11.47
N GLN A 40 -8.28 -4.25 12.41
CA GLN A 40 -8.93 -4.57 13.69
C GLN A 40 -10.43 -4.86 13.54
N TYR A 41 -11.05 -4.47 12.42
CA TYR A 41 -12.49 -4.51 12.19
C TYR A 41 -12.91 -5.38 11.01
N ILE A 42 -11.98 -5.80 10.16
CA ILE A 42 -12.25 -6.62 8.96
C ILE A 42 -11.25 -7.77 8.86
N THR A 43 -11.58 -8.78 8.05
CA THR A 43 -10.68 -9.90 7.75
C THR A 43 -9.51 -9.46 6.87
N ALA A 44 -8.38 -10.17 6.97
CA ALA A 44 -7.24 -9.93 6.08
C ALA A 44 -7.60 -10.18 4.61
N SER A 45 -8.54 -11.08 4.34
CA SER A 45 -9.06 -11.35 3.00
C SER A 45 -9.77 -10.13 2.40
N LEU A 46 -10.66 -9.49 3.15
CA LEU A 46 -11.34 -8.27 2.69
C LEU A 46 -10.37 -7.09 2.55
N GLU A 47 -9.46 -6.93 3.52
CA GLU A 47 -8.38 -5.91 3.45
C GLU A 47 -7.59 -6.04 2.15
N ARG A 48 -7.15 -7.25 1.80
CA ARG A 48 -6.40 -7.50 0.56
C ARG A 48 -7.22 -7.22 -0.69
N LEU A 49 -8.51 -7.55 -0.70
CA LEU A 49 -9.41 -7.23 -1.82
C LEU A 49 -9.56 -5.72 -2.01
N ILE A 50 -9.64 -4.93 -0.94
CA ILE A 50 -9.66 -3.47 -1.02
C ILE A 50 -8.34 -2.94 -1.57
N LEU A 51 -7.20 -3.49 -1.13
CA LEU A 51 -5.88 -3.08 -1.65
C LEU A 51 -5.67 -3.42 -3.13
N TYR A 52 -6.41 -4.41 -3.68
CA TYR A 52 -6.43 -4.65 -5.14
C TYR A 52 -6.98 -3.47 -5.93
N LEU A 53 -7.66 -2.52 -5.31
CA LEU A 53 -8.09 -1.28 -5.97
C LEU A 53 -6.93 -0.29 -6.22
N ASN A 54 -5.76 -0.49 -5.63
CA ASN A 54 -4.62 0.42 -5.77
C ASN A 54 -4.27 0.79 -7.22
N PRO A 55 -4.16 -0.12 -8.21
CA PRO A 55 -3.87 0.27 -9.58
C PRO A 55 -4.96 1.12 -10.20
N THR A 56 -6.22 0.87 -9.86
CA THR A 56 -7.32 1.70 -10.36
C THR A 56 -7.25 3.10 -9.76
N LEU A 57 -6.94 3.21 -8.47
CA LEU A 57 -6.71 4.49 -7.79
C LEU A 57 -5.52 5.25 -8.40
N VAL A 58 -4.41 4.55 -8.70
CA VAL A 58 -3.24 5.15 -9.37
C VAL A 58 -3.61 5.71 -10.73
N VAL A 59 -4.46 5.01 -11.52
CA VAL A 59 -4.91 5.52 -12.82
C VAL A 59 -5.87 6.69 -12.67
N VAL A 60 -6.82 6.64 -11.73
CA VAL A 60 -7.75 7.74 -11.44
C VAL A 60 -6.98 8.98 -11.02
N PHE A 61 -6.04 8.87 -10.10
CA PHE A 61 -5.21 10.01 -9.71
C PHE A 61 -4.29 10.47 -10.85
N GLY A 62 -3.78 9.54 -11.67
CA GLY A 62 -3.03 9.87 -12.88
C GLY A 62 -3.87 10.68 -13.88
N TRP A 63 -5.14 10.37 -14.01
CA TRP A 63 -6.09 11.16 -14.80
C TRP A 63 -6.32 12.55 -14.18
N VAL A 64 -6.57 12.64 -12.89
CA VAL A 64 -6.82 13.92 -12.19
C VAL A 64 -5.59 14.82 -12.23
N VAL A 65 -4.39 14.29 -11.93
CA VAL A 65 -3.15 15.06 -11.78
C VAL A 65 -2.48 15.33 -13.12
N TYR A 66 -2.41 14.32 -13.99
CA TYR A 66 -1.70 14.40 -15.28
C TYR A 66 -2.62 14.47 -16.49
N LYS A 67 -3.94 14.51 -16.28
CA LYS A 67 -4.98 14.55 -17.34
C LYS A 67 -4.86 13.44 -18.38
N ARG A 68 -4.35 12.27 -17.96
CA ARG A 68 -4.24 11.09 -18.82
C ARG A 68 -5.61 10.51 -19.07
N ALA A 69 -6.00 10.30 -20.35
CA ALA A 69 -7.29 9.73 -20.69
C ALA A 69 -7.42 8.29 -20.14
N ILE A 70 -8.56 8.00 -19.53
CA ILE A 70 -8.93 6.64 -19.11
C ILE A 70 -9.71 6.01 -20.26
N THR A 71 -9.33 4.79 -20.66
CA THR A 71 -10.04 4.07 -21.72
C THR A 71 -11.32 3.40 -21.19
N TRP A 72 -12.30 3.18 -22.04
CA TRP A 72 -13.54 2.46 -21.69
C TRP A 72 -13.26 1.05 -21.13
N VAL A 73 -12.23 0.39 -21.66
CA VAL A 73 -11.79 -0.93 -21.18
C VAL A 73 -11.27 -0.87 -19.74
N GLN A 74 -10.49 0.18 -19.43
CA GLN A 74 -10.05 0.42 -18.05
C GLN A 74 -11.23 0.69 -17.12
N LEU A 75 -12.19 1.49 -17.57
CA LEU A 75 -13.39 1.80 -16.78
C LEU A 75 -14.22 0.52 -16.50
N ALA A 76 -14.40 -0.33 -17.48
CA ALA A 76 -15.10 -1.61 -17.32
C ALA A 76 -14.36 -2.55 -16.35
N GLY A 77 -13.03 -2.65 -16.46
CA GLY A 77 -12.19 -3.42 -15.53
C GLY A 77 -12.27 -2.90 -14.09
N MET A 78 -12.25 -1.58 -13.92
CA MET A 78 -12.46 -0.93 -12.62
C MET A 78 -13.83 -1.31 -12.01
N GLY A 79 -14.90 -1.13 -12.79
CA GLY A 79 -16.27 -1.47 -12.36
C GLY A 79 -16.38 -2.94 -11.90
N LEU A 80 -15.80 -3.87 -12.67
CA LEU A 80 -15.80 -5.29 -12.31
C LEU A 80 -15.02 -5.56 -11.00
N SER A 81 -13.87 -4.92 -10.81
CA SER A 81 -13.10 -5.04 -9.57
C SER A 81 -13.86 -4.50 -8.37
N TYR A 82 -14.49 -3.33 -8.50
CA TYR A 82 -15.30 -2.76 -7.42
C TYR A 82 -16.51 -3.65 -7.08
N CYS A 83 -17.17 -4.25 -8.07
CA CYS A 83 -18.25 -5.21 -7.82
C CYS A 83 -17.75 -6.41 -6.98
N GLY A 84 -16.55 -6.93 -7.27
CA GLY A 84 -15.96 -8.02 -6.50
C GLY A 84 -15.70 -7.63 -5.04
N VAL A 85 -15.15 -6.45 -4.79
CA VAL A 85 -14.91 -5.93 -3.43
C VAL A 85 -16.23 -5.73 -2.69
N LEU A 86 -17.24 -5.11 -3.34
CA LEU A 86 -18.54 -4.85 -2.72
C LEU A 86 -19.31 -6.13 -2.39
N LEU A 87 -19.13 -7.20 -3.16
CA LEU A 87 -19.71 -8.51 -2.91
C LEU A 87 -19.21 -9.09 -1.57
N VAL A 88 -17.89 -9.08 -1.35
CA VAL A 88 -17.30 -9.59 -0.10
C VAL A 88 -17.59 -8.67 1.06
N PHE A 89 -17.51 -7.35 0.84
CA PHE A 89 -17.85 -6.35 1.85
C PHE A 89 -19.30 -6.49 2.34
N GLY A 90 -20.26 -6.69 1.42
CA GLY A 90 -21.65 -6.90 1.78
C GLY A 90 -21.88 -8.15 2.65
N HIS A 91 -21.11 -9.22 2.38
CA HIS A 91 -21.15 -10.43 3.21
C HIS A 91 -20.57 -10.18 4.61
N GLU A 92 -19.41 -9.53 4.71
CA GLU A 92 -18.81 -9.19 6.01
C GLU A 92 -19.62 -8.19 6.81
N LEU A 93 -20.25 -7.23 6.15
CA LEU A 93 -21.16 -6.28 6.81
C LEU A 93 -22.33 -6.99 7.48
N GLY A 94 -22.88 -8.03 6.83
CA GLY A 94 -23.92 -8.87 7.40
C GLY A 94 -23.45 -9.70 8.61
N ALA A 95 -22.17 -10.10 8.63
CA ALA A 95 -21.59 -10.93 9.69
C ALA A 95 -21.04 -10.11 10.88
N GLN A 96 -20.39 -8.95 10.61
CA GLN A 96 -19.67 -8.14 11.61
C GLN A 96 -20.34 -6.80 11.93
N GLY A 97 -21.43 -6.45 11.25
CA GLY A 97 -22.18 -5.23 11.48
C GLY A 97 -21.47 -3.94 11.05
N SER A 98 -21.81 -2.82 11.71
CA SER A 98 -21.30 -1.48 11.34
C SER A 98 -19.78 -1.32 11.52
N HIS A 99 -19.13 -2.15 12.32
CA HIS A 99 -17.67 -2.10 12.52
C HIS A 99 -16.92 -2.49 11.25
N ALA A 100 -17.44 -3.41 10.42
CA ALA A 100 -16.84 -3.76 9.14
C ALA A 100 -16.82 -2.57 8.16
N ALA A 101 -17.85 -1.74 8.17
CA ALA A 101 -17.90 -0.53 7.34
C ALA A 101 -16.79 0.47 7.72
N TRP A 102 -16.56 0.66 9.03
CA TRP A 102 -15.47 1.52 9.51
C TRP A 102 -14.09 0.97 9.14
N GLY A 103 -13.86 -0.34 9.34
CA GLY A 103 -12.61 -0.99 8.95
C GLY A 103 -12.34 -0.90 7.45
N ALA A 104 -13.33 -1.18 6.61
CA ALA A 104 -13.21 -1.05 5.15
C ALA A 104 -12.92 0.40 4.71
N PHE A 105 -13.54 1.40 5.36
CA PHE A 105 -13.25 2.81 5.09
C PHE A 105 -11.80 3.16 5.44
N LEU A 106 -11.26 2.70 6.56
CA LEU A 106 -9.87 2.93 6.95
C LEU A 106 -8.89 2.31 5.95
N VAL A 107 -9.13 1.06 5.53
CA VAL A 107 -8.29 0.40 4.53
C VAL A 107 -8.40 1.07 3.16
N LEU A 108 -9.59 1.53 2.76
CA LEU A 108 -9.74 2.30 1.53
C LEU A 108 -8.97 3.63 1.59
N ALA A 109 -9.02 4.33 2.72
CA ALA A 109 -8.25 5.55 2.95
C ALA A 109 -6.73 5.28 2.92
N SER A 110 -6.28 4.12 3.46
CA SER A 110 -4.91 3.63 3.30
C SER A 110 -4.54 3.45 1.83
N ALA A 111 -5.39 2.76 1.05
CA ALA A 111 -5.17 2.53 -0.38
C ALA A 111 -5.07 3.84 -1.17
N VAL A 112 -5.93 4.82 -0.86
CA VAL A 112 -5.87 6.17 -1.45
C VAL A 112 -4.54 6.85 -1.11
N SER A 113 -4.12 6.83 0.16
CA SER A 113 -2.85 7.42 0.60
C SER A 113 -1.66 6.78 -0.11
N TYR A 114 -1.68 5.45 -0.24
CA TYR A 114 -0.63 4.71 -0.94
C TYR A 114 -0.62 4.98 -2.46
N ALA A 115 -1.78 5.13 -3.10
CA ALA A 115 -1.87 5.50 -4.52
C ALA A 115 -1.29 6.90 -4.78
N VAL A 116 -1.56 7.87 -3.90
CA VAL A 116 -0.94 9.19 -3.95
C VAL A 116 0.58 9.09 -3.85
N TYR A 117 1.07 8.30 -2.88
CA TYR A 117 2.51 8.03 -2.75
C TYR A 117 3.12 7.43 -4.02
N LEU A 118 2.50 6.42 -4.64
CA LEU A 118 3.03 5.80 -5.86
C LEU A 118 3.17 6.80 -7.01
N ILE A 119 2.19 7.68 -7.20
CA ILE A 119 2.20 8.67 -8.28
C ILE A 119 3.30 9.71 -8.07
N TYR A 120 3.36 10.31 -6.88
CA TYR A 120 4.38 11.33 -6.58
C TYR A 120 5.78 10.73 -6.50
N SER A 121 5.91 9.46 -6.12
CA SER A 121 7.19 8.74 -6.16
C SER A 121 7.76 8.67 -7.57
N GLY A 122 6.91 8.50 -8.59
CA GLY A 122 7.34 8.44 -10.00
C GLY A 122 8.05 9.71 -10.47
N GLU A 123 7.66 10.88 -9.96
CA GLU A 123 8.34 12.15 -10.26
C GLU A 123 9.64 12.28 -9.44
N MET A 124 9.58 12.00 -8.14
CA MET A 124 10.70 12.18 -7.22
C MET A 124 11.84 11.19 -7.48
N VAL A 125 11.51 9.94 -7.85
CA VAL A 125 12.52 8.90 -8.11
C VAL A 125 13.40 9.23 -9.32
N ARG A 126 12.83 9.86 -10.35
CA ARG A 126 13.59 10.32 -11.53
C ARG A 126 14.63 11.39 -11.19
N ARG A 127 14.36 12.19 -10.15
CA ARG A 127 15.25 13.29 -9.71
C ARG A 127 16.30 12.83 -8.70
N LEU A 128 15.90 12.01 -7.74
CA LEU A 128 16.73 11.64 -6.59
C LEU A 128 17.37 10.25 -6.73
N GLY A 129 16.78 9.38 -7.56
CA GLY A 129 17.09 7.95 -7.64
C GLY A 129 16.37 7.15 -6.55
N SER A 130 16.11 5.87 -6.82
CA SER A 130 15.32 4.98 -5.94
C SER A 130 15.94 4.84 -4.55
N LEU A 131 17.24 4.56 -4.46
CA LEU A 131 17.92 4.30 -3.19
C LEU A 131 17.91 5.52 -2.26
N ARG A 132 18.15 6.73 -2.79
CA ARG A 132 18.15 7.96 -1.99
C ARG A 132 16.74 8.32 -1.53
N LEU A 133 15.75 8.20 -2.42
CA LEU A 133 14.36 8.50 -2.11
C LEU A 133 13.84 7.55 -1.02
N VAL A 134 14.05 6.24 -1.16
CA VAL A 134 13.64 5.23 -0.16
C VAL A 134 14.30 5.53 1.18
N GLY A 135 15.62 5.73 1.19
CA GLY A 135 16.34 5.99 2.43
C GLY A 135 15.83 7.22 3.19
N LEU A 136 15.51 8.31 2.46
CA LEU A 136 14.98 9.54 3.06
C LEU A 136 13.52 9.38 3.50
N ALA A 137 12.65 8.85 2.63
CA ALA A 137 11.22 8.73 2.93
C ALA A 137 10.95 7.74 4.07
N THR A 138 11.67 6.60 4.12
CA THR A 138 11.54 5.66 5.25
C THR A 138 12.10 6.23 6.54
N SER A 139 13.18 7.02 6.50
CA SER A 139 13.70 7.71 7.69
C SER A 139 12.68 8.70 8.25
N VAL A 140 12.00 9.46 7.38
CA VAL A 140 10.92 10.39 7.78
C VAL A 140 9.76 9.62 8.42
N ALA A 141 9.34 8.52 7.80
CA ALA A 141 8.26 7.67 8.35
C ALA A 141 8.62 7.10 9.72
N CYS A 142 9.87 6.62 9.89
CA CYS A 142 10.37 6.16 11.19
C CYS A 142 10.28 7.26 12.26
N LEU A 143 10.62 8.51 11.92
CA LEU A 143 10.49 9.63 12.87
C LEU A 143 9.04 9.86 13.27
N PHE A 144 8.09 9.79 12.33
CA PHE A 144 6.65 9.87 12.66
C PHE A 144 6.19 8.71 13.55
N CYS A 145 6.61 7.46 13.25
CA CYS A 145 6.28 6.30 14.08
C CYS A 145 6.86 6.44 15.50
N ILE A 146 8.10 6.91 15.62
CA ILE A 146 8.74 7.13 16.92
C ILE A 146 8.03 8.25 17.70
N ALA A 147 7.71 9.36 17.03
CA ALA A 147 6.97 10.45 17.64
C ALA A 147 5.59 9.99 18.13
N GLN A 148 4.86 9.22 17.29
CA GLN A 148 3.58 8.62 17.69
C GLN A 148 3.71 7.71 18.89
N TYR A 149 4.76 6.87 18.93
CA TYR A 149 4.99 5.97 20.07
C TYR A 149 5.11 6.74 21.39
N PHE A 150 5.91 7.80 21.42
CA PHE A 150 6.08 8.63 22.63
C PHE A 150 4.84 9.43 23.03
N VAL A 151 3.90 9.68 22.09
CA VAL A 151 2.63 10.33 22.39
C VAL A 151 1.61 9.35 22.97
N VAL A 152 1.61 8.10 22.47
CA VAL A 152 0.54 7.11 22.76
C VAL A 152 0.95 6.13 23.86
N ARG A 153 2.25 5.87 24.04
CA ARG A 153 2.78 4.86 24.95
C ARG A 153 3.78 5.44 25.92
N ASP A 154 3.82 4.85 27.12
CA ASP A 154 4.81 5.19 28.12
C ASP A 154 6.16 4.56 27.78
N VAL A 155 7.26 5.30 28.00
CA VAL A 155 8.64 4.86 27.73
C VAL A 155 8.98 3.59 28.53
N ALA A 156 8.40 3.42 29.72
CA ALA A 156 8.57 2.24 30.54
C ALA A 156 8.16 0.93 29.84
N SER A 157 7.22 0.99 28.89
CA SER A 157 6.77 -0.18 28.12
C SER A 157 7.85 -0.76 27.20
N LEU A 158 8.88 0.02 26.83
CA LEU A 158 10.02 -0.46 26.03
C LEU A 158 10.90 -1.46 26.79
N GLN A 159 11.01 -1.31 28.11
CA GLN A 159 11.82 -2.19 28.95
C GLN A 159 11.20 -3.57 29.12
N ALA A 160 9.89 -3.68 28.92
CA ALA A 160 9.14 -4.93 29.02
C ALA A 160 9.13 -5.76 27.72
N VAL A 161 9.76 -5.26 26.63
CA VAL A 161 9.73 -5.96 25.33
C VAL A 161 10.73 -7.13 25.33
N PRO A 162 10.28 -8.38 25.09
CA PRO A 162 11.16 -9.53 25.01
C PRO A 162 12.19 -9.40 23.87
N HIS A 163 13.40 -9.95 24.07
CA HIS A 163 14.46 -9.93 23.05
C HIS A 163 14.03 -10.59 21.73
N GLU A 164 13.18 -11.60 21.77
CA GLU A 164 12.62 -12.28 20.61
C GLU A 164 11.80 -11.31 19.73
N VAL A 165 11.00 -10.47 20.37
CA VAL A 165 10.18 -9.46 19.65
C VAL A 165 11.09 -8.43 18.99
N LEU A 166 12.18 -8.02 19.63
CA LEU A 166 13.13 -7.07 19.05
C LEU A 166 13.83 -7.67 17.83
N TRP A 167 14.25 -8.93 17.91
CA TRP A 167 14.89 -9.63 16.80
C TRP A 167 13.93 -9.87 15.61
N LEU A 168 12.71 -10.33 15.88
CA LEU A 168 11.67 -10.50 14.87
C LEU A 168 11.29 -9.16 14.23
N SER A 169 11.22 -8.09 15.01
CA SER A 169 10.96 -6.74 14.50
C SER A 169 12.09 -6.25 13.58
N LEU A 170 13.34 -6.54 13.92
CA LEU A 170 14.49 -6.20 13.07
C LEU A 170 14.45 -6.98 11.74
N LEU A 171 14.17 -8.27 11.79
CA LEU A 171 13.99 -9.10 10.60
C LEU A 171 12.84 -8.58 9.71
N ASN A 172 11.70 -8.28 10.31
CA ASN A 172 10.55 -7.69 9.61
C ASN A 172 10.91 -6.35 8.97
N ALA A 173 11.60 -5.46 9.68
CA ALA A 173 12.03 -4.18 9.16
C ALA A 173 12.99 -4.31 7.95
N LEU A 174 13.89 -5.28 7.97
CA LEU A 174 14.86 -5.48 6.89
C LEU A 174 14.25 -6.24 5.70
N LEU A 175 13.63 -7.40 5.94
CA LEU A 175 13.19 -8.31 4.89
C LEU A 175 11.77 -8.00 4.37
N CYS A 176 10.86 -7.59 5.25
CA CYS A 176 9.47 -7.35 4.86
C CYS A 176 9.16 -5.85 4.61
N THR A 177 10.06 -4.94 5.00
CA THR A 177 9.85 -3.50 4.77
C THR A 177 10.92 -2.90 3.88
N ALA A 178 12.18 -2.86 4.32
CA ALA A 178 13.23 -2.12 3.60
C ALA A 178 13.52 -2.69 2.21
N ALA A 179 13.65 -4.03 2.11
CA ALA A 179 13.95 -4.69 0.85
C ALA A 179 12.79 -4.57 -0.17
N PRO A 180 11.52 -4.92 0.15
CA PRO A 180 10.40 -4.76 -0.78
C PRO A 180 10.17 -3.31 -1.21
N VAL A 181 10.27 -2.36 -0.29
CA VAL A 181 10.13 -0.93 -0.60
C VAL A 181 11.17 -0.47 -1.61
N LEU A 182 12.43 -0.90 -1.44
CA LEU A 182 13.48 -0.59 -2.40
C LEU A 182 13.19 -1.23 -3.76
N MET A 183 12.74 -2.48 -3.79
CA MET A 183 12.36 -3.17 -5.04
C MET A 183 11.22 -2.44 -5.76
N VAL A 184 10.18 -2.01 -5.04
CA VAL A 184 9.06 -1.23 -5.59
C VAL A 184 9.56 0.10 -6.17
N MET A 185 10.46 0.81 -5.47
CA MET A 185 11.02 2.06 -5.99
C MET A 185 11.89 1.86 -7.23
N MET A 186 12.69 0.79 -7.26
CA MET A 186 13.46 0.43 -8.44
C MET A 186 12.55 0.05 -9.63
N ALA A 187 11.43 -0.59 -9.36
CA ALA A 187 10.42 -0.88 -10.38
C ALA A 187 9.77 0.42 -10.89
N ILE A 188 9.36 1.33 -10.00
CA ILE A 188 8.80 2.64 -10.38
C ILE A 188 9.79 3.44 -11.24
N GLU A 189 11.08 3.41 -10.90
CA GLU A 189 12.14 4.08 -11.65
C GLU A 189 12.27 3.53 -13.07
N ARG A 190 12.11 2.21 -13.27
CA ARG A 190 12.30 1.53 -14.55
C ARG A 190 11.04 1.49 -15.43
N ILE A 191 9.90 1.14 -14.85
CA ILE A 191 8.65 0.87 -15.59
C ILE A 191 7.51 1.84 -15.24
N GLY A 192 7.73 2.74 -14.29
CA GLY A 192 6.75 3.74 -13.84
C GLY A 192 5.74 3.21 -12.82
N PRO A 193 5.01 4.13 -12.14
CA PRO A 193 4.14 3.77 -11.02
C PRO A 193 2.92 2.92 -11.42
N GLY A 194 2.34 3.15 -12.61
CA GLY A 194 1.17 2.40 -13.07
C GLY A 194 1.46 0.92 -13.30
N LEU A 195 2.51 0.59 -14.07
CA LEU A 195 2.91 -0.80 -14.30
C LEU A 195 3.42 -1.47 -13.03
N THR A 196 4.13 -0.74 -12.16
CA THR A 196 4.55 -1.27 -10.86
C THR A 196 3.37 -1.65 -9.98
N ALA A 197 2.34 -0.81 -9.92
CA ALA A 197 1.12 -1.13 -9.19
C ALA A 197 0.41 -2.36 -9.76
N GLN A 198 0.36 -2.51 -11.08
CA GLN A 198 -0.24 -3.68 -11.75
C GLN A 198 0.55 -4.97 -11.48
N THR A 199 1.87 -4.96 -11.59
CA THR A 199 2.69 -6.16 -11.31
C THR A 199 2.65 -6.58 -9.84
N GLY A 200 2.46 -5.62 -8.93
CA GLY A 200 2.29 -5.86 -7.49
C GLY A 200 1.02 -6.64 -7.11
N MET A 201 0.06 -6.77 -8.04
CA MET A 201 -1.21 -7.47 -7.77
C MET A 201 -1.09 -8.98 -7.55
N ILE A 202 0.02 -9.58 -7.90
CA ILE A 202 0.28 -11.01 -7.63
C ILE A 202 0.42 -11.25 -6.12
N GLY A 203 0.97 -10.27 -5.39
CA GLY A 203 1.20 -10.36 -3.94
C GLY A 203 -0.05 -10.65 -3.11
N PRO A 204 -1.13 -9.85 -3.23
CA PRO A 204 -2.34 -10.07 -2.44
C PRO A 204 -3.00 -11.44 -2.62
N LEU A 205 -2.90 -12.06 -3.82
CA LEU A 205 -3.43 -13.39 -4.04
C LEU A 205 -2.75 -14.45 -3.14
N SER A 206 -1.42 -14.38 -3.03
CA SER A 206 -0.67 -15.27 -2.12
C SER A 206 -1.02 -14.98 -0.66
N THR A 207 -1.28 -13.73 -0.30
CA THR A 207 -1.64 -13.34 1.07
C THR A 207 -3.03 -13.86 1.46
N ILE A 208 -4.02 -13.81 0.57
CA ILE A 208 -5.34 -14.41 0.80
C ILE A 208 -5.19 -15.92 1.04
N LEU A 209 -4.42 -16.60 0.20
CA LEU A 209 -4.17 -18.04 0.37
C LEU A 209 -3.49 -18.33 1.72
N MET A 210 -2.50 -17.54 2.12
CA MET A 210 -1.84 -17.67 3.42
C MET A 210 -2.77 -17.35 4.59
N GLY A 211 -3.67 -16.36 4.45
CA GLY A 211 -4.71 -16.06 5.45
C GLY A 211 -5.59 -17.27 5.75
N VAL A 212 -6.04 -17.95 4.70
CA VAL A 212 -6.83 -19.17 4.83
C VAL A 212 -6.00 -20.31 5.45
N VAL A 213 -4.77 -20.54 4.97
CA VAL A 213 -3.97 -21.72 5.38
C VAL A 213 -3.31 -21.53 6.75
N LEU A 214 -2.79 -20.32 7.04
CA LEU A 214 -2.02 -20.07 8.28
C LEU A 214 -2.86 -19.46 9.39
N LEU A 215 -3.81 -18.59 9.07
CA LEU A 215 -4.66 -17.91 10.04
C LEU A 215 -6.00 -18.61 10.24
N GLY A 216 -6.32 -19.63 9.44
CA GLY A 216 -7.58 -20.35 9.52
C GLY A 216 -8.79 -19.50 9.12
N GLU A 217 -8.59 -18.44 8.31
CA GLU A 217 -9.71 -17.62 7.85
C GLU A 217 -10.69 -18.46 7.02
N PRO A 218 -12.01 -18.27 7.21
CA PRO A 218 -13.00 -19.02 6.44
C PRO A 218 -12.96 -18.61 4.97
N PHE A 219 -12.55 -19.53 4.10
CA PHE A 219 -12.63 -19.31 2.65
C PHE A 219 -14.06 -19.57 2.17
N THR A 220 -14.86 -18.51 2.20
CA THR A 220 -16.26 -18.59 1.80
C THR A 220 -16.43 -18.51 0.29
N LEU A 221 -17.59 -18.99 -0.21
CA LEU A 221 -17.97 -18.81 -1.62
C LEU A 221 -17.98 -17.33 -2.03
N TRP A 222 -18.32 -16.44 -1.12
CA TRP A 222 -18.31 -14.98 -1.33
C TRP A 222 -16.90 -14.46 -1.54
N THR A 223 -15.94 -14.90 -0.72
CA THR A 223 -14.52 -14.55 -0.87
C THR A 223 -13.96 -15.08 -2.19
N ALA A 224 -14.31 -16.34 -2.57
CA ALA A 224 -13.88 -16.93 -3.84
C ALA A 224 -14.47 -16.16 -5.04
N ALA A 225 -15.77 -15.87 -5.04
CA ALA A 225 -16.44 -15.15 -6.10
C ALA A 225 -15.93 -13.70 -6.23
N GLY A 226 -15.78 -13.00 -5.10
CA GLY A 226 -15.24 -11.65 -5.07
C GLY A 226 -13.80 -11.58 -5.59
N THR A 227 -12.95 -12.52 -5.15
CA THR A 227 -11.57 -12.61 -5.65
C THR A 227 -11.53 -12.87 -7.14
N ALA A 228 -12.35 -13.78 -7.66
CA ALA A 228 -12.44 -14.07 -9.11
C ALA A 228 -12.89 -12.83 -9.90
N LEU A 229 -13.90 -12.09 -9.41
CA LEU A 229 -14.36 -10.84 -10.03
C LEU A 229 -13.28 -9.76 -10.03
N VAL A 230 -12.56 -9.60 -8.90
CA VAL A 230 -11.47 -8.62 -8.80
C VAL A 230 -10.37 -8.98 -9.79
N LEU A 231 -9.93 -10.25 -9.85
CA LEU A 231 -8.89 -10.68 -10.77
C LEU A 231 -9.31 -10.53 -12.23
N ALA A 232 -10.56 -10.86 -12.55
CA ALA A 232 -11.11 -10.65 -13.90
C ALA A 232 -11.14 -9.15 -14.27
N GLY A 233 -11.56 -8.30 -13.33
CA GLY A 233 -11.55 -6.84 -13.50
C GLY A 233 -10.16 -6.28 -13.75
N ILE A 234 -9.17 -6.73 -12.98
CA ILE A 234 -7.76 -6.37 -13.16
C ILE A 234 -7.25 -6.81 -14.53
N TYR A 235 -7.56 -8.05 -14.94
CA TYR A 235 -7.16 -8.56 -16.25
C TYR A 235 -7.73 -7.72 -17.40
N VAL A 236 -9.01 -7.36 -17.34
CA VAL A 236 -9.65 -6.45 -18.31
C VAL A 236 -8.98 -5.07 -18.27
N PHE A 237 -8.73 -4.53 -17.07
CA PHE A 237 -8.11 -3.23 -16.88
C PHE A 237 -6.71 -3.15 -17.49
N THR A 238 -5.87 -4.17 -17.28
CA THR A 238 -4.49 -4.20 -17.81
C THR A 238 -4.46 -4.24 -19.34
N ARG A 239 -5.40 -4.95 -19.98
CA ARG A 239 -5.53 -4.95 -21.44
C ARG A 239 -5.89 -3.59 -22.03
N GLY A 240 -6.62 -2.77 -21.29
CA GLY A 240 -6.97 -1.41 -21.70
C GLY A 240 -5.83 -0.39 -21.61
N GLY A 241 -4.77 -0.69 -20.85
CA GLY A 241 -3.60 0.17 -20.69
C GLY A 241 -2.45 -0.09 -21.66
N SER A 242 -2.53 -1.15 -22.46
CA SER A 242 -1.48 -1.56 -23.40
C SER A 242 -1.63 -1.01 -24.83
N ARG A 243 -2.51 -0.01 -25.02
CA ARG A 243 -2.68 0.67 -26.32
C ARG A 243 -2.25 2.11 -26.27
#